data_a72bda81fd8b2b4c0a0135341bd53269
#
_entry.id   a72bda81fd8b2b4c0a0135341bd53269
#
_cell.length_a   1.000
_cell.length_b   1.000
_cell.length_c   1.000
_cell.angle_alpha   90.00
_cell.angle_beta   90.00
_cell.angle_gamma   90.00
#
_symmetry.space_group_name_H-M   'P 1'
#
loop_
_entity.id
_entity.type
_entity.pdbx_description
1 polymer ?
#
loop_
_entity_poly.entity_id
_entity_poly.type
_entity_poly.pdbx_seq_one_letter_code
_entity_poly.pdbx_strand_id
1 'polypeptide(L)'
;MALYCGIVGLPNVGKSTLFNALTRAKIAAENYPFCTIDPNVGVVPVPDSRMEKLAEIVKPERVLPTTIEFVDIAGLVAGASKGEGLGNKFLANIRETDAIAHVVRCFQDDNVVHVAGKIDPVSDIEVINTELALADMASVEKALLRVSKSAKSGNKDDMQKKQVLERVLTQLNAGEPARGLHLNEDEKALIRDLCLMTLKPTMYIANVQEDGFENNPLLDKVQALADKQDAMVVPICAAIEAEIALLDEEERKEFLDDLGLEEPGLNRVVRAGYQLLNLATYFTAGVKEVRAWTIPIGASAPQAAGVIHTDFEKGFIRAEVISFQDFVTYKGEQGAKDAGKWRLEGKDYIVKDGDVMHFRFNV
;
A
#
# COMPACT_ATOMS: atom_id res chain seq x y z
N MET A 1 1.11 6.24 12.03
CA MET A 1 2.41 5.89 11.39
C MET A 1 2.15 6.02 9.91
N ALA A 2 2.90 6.86 9.20
CA ALA A 2 2.79 6.94 7.74
C ALA A 2 3.23 5.61 7.14
N LEU A 3 2.51 5.12 6.14
CA LEU A 3 2.81 3.87 5.44
C LEU A 3 3.10 4.22 3.99
N TYR A 4 4.29 3.81 3.53
CA TYR A 4 4.84 4.20 2.25
C TYR A 4 4.75 3.08 1.23
N CYS A 5 4.10 3.34 0.09
CA CYS A 5 4.11 2.47 -1.07
C CYS A 5 5.10 3.02 -2.11
N GLY A 6 6.20 2.32 -2.34
CA GLY A 6 7.23 2.73 -3.31
C GLY A 6 6.82 2.38 -4.73
N ILE A 7 6.74 3.38 -5.60
CA ILE A 7 6.50 3.16 -7.03
C ILE A 7 7.83 2.92 -7.73
N VAL A 8 7.99 1.73 -8.30
CA VAL A 8 9.18 1.32 -9.04
C VAL A 8 8.82 0.94 -10.47
N GLY A 9 9.79 0.94 -11.37
CA GLY A 9 9.62 0.52 -12.75
C GLY A 9 10.83 0.92 -13.60
N LEU A 10 11.00 0.24 -14.73
CA LEU A 10 12.02 0.60 -15.71
C LEU A 10 11.71 1.97 -16.34
N PRO A 11 12.69 2.62 -16.99
CA PRO A 11 12.42 3.84 -17.74
C PRO A 11 11.35 3.65 -18.82
N ASN A 12 10.53 4.67 -19.05
CA ASN A 12 9.52 4.74 -20.11
C ASN A 12 8.35 3.73 -19.98
N VAL A 13 8.08 3.22 -18.78
CA VAL A 13 6.91 2.35 -18.51
C VAL A 13 5.65 3.15 -18.11
N GLY A 14 5.73 4.49 -18.00
CA GLY A 14 4.64 5.36 -17.56
C GLY A 14 4.66 5.70 -16.06
N LYS A 15 5.75 5.37 -15.35
CA LYS A 15 5.87 5.59 -13.90
C LYS A 15 5.66 7.05 -13.49
N SER A 16 6.37 7.99 -14.14
CA SER A 16 6.25 9.42 -13.81
C SER A 16 4.89 10.00 -14.19
N THR A 17 4.27 9.51 -15.27
CA THR A 17 2.91 9.89 -15.67
C THR A 17 1.91 9.48 -14.58
N LEU A 18 2.00 8.23 -14.11
CA LEU A 18 1.18 7.70 -13.02
C LEU A 18 1.39 8.50 -11.72
N PHE A 19 2.64 8.72 -11.32
CA PHE A 19 2.94 9.45 -10.10
C PHE A 19 2.42 10.89 -10.15
N ASN A 20 2.60 11.58 -11.28
CA ASN A 20 2.07 12.92 -11.48
C ASN A 20 0.53 12.95 -11.42
N ALA A 21 -0.15 11.96 -12.00
CA ALA A 21 -1.60 11.86 -11.92
C ALA A 21 -2.08 11.62 -10.48
N LEU A 22 -1.42 10.71 -9.73
CA LEU A 22 -1.68 10.48 -8.30
C LEU A 22 -1.48 11.73 -7.45
N THR A 23 -0.42 12.51 -7.72
CA THR A 23 -0.08 13.69 -6.91
C THR A 23 -0.89 14.92 -7.28
N ARG A 24 -1.46 15.01 -8.49
CA ARG A 24 -2.38 16.09 -8.87
C ARG A 24 -3.72 16.00 -8.16
N ALA A 25 -4.19 14.81 -7.84
CA ALA A 25 -5.32 14.60 -6.92
C ALA A 25 -5.07 15.21 -5.51
N LYS A 26 -3.84 15.69 -5.27
CA LYS A 26 -3.34 16.34 -4.04
C LYS A 26 -4.00 17.68 -3.69
N ILE A 27 -4.71 18.35 -4.59
CA ILE A 27 -5.25 19.71 -4.34
C ILE A 27 -6.22 19.74 -3.15
N ALA A 28 -6.82 18.60 -2.79
CA ALA A 28 -7.63 18.46 -1.59
C ALA A 28 -6.81 18.16 -0.31
N ALA A 29 -5.53 17.79 -0.43
CA ALA A 29 -4.69 17.36 0.69
C ALA A 29 -4.05 18.52 1.47
N GLU A 30 -4.11 19.77 0.99
CA GLU A 30 -3.61 20.96 1.70
C GLU A 30 -4.28 21.20 3.07
N ASN A 31 -5.40 20.53 3.32
CA ASN A 31 -6.13 20.60 4.59
C ASN A 31 -5.70 19.55 5.63
N TYR A 32 -4.71 18.71 5.33
CA TYR A 32 -4.25 17.68 6.27
C TYR A 32 -3.07 18.21 7.11
N PRO A 33 -3.25 18.40 8.42
CA PRO A 33 -2.14 18.73 9.31
C PRO A 33 -1.17 17.53 9.35
N PHE A 34 0.15 17.81 9.25
CA PHE A 34 1.27 16.87 9.34
C PHE A 34 1.78 16.22 8.03
N CYS A 35 1.38 16.67 6.85
CA CYS A 35 2.02 16.23 5.62
C CYS A 35 3.34 16.98 5.39
N THR A 36 4.46 16.26 5.43
CA THR A 36 5.76 16.79 4.99
C THR A 36 5.74 16.90 3.46
N ILE A 37 6.07 18.07 2.91
CA ILE A 37 6.16 18.26 1.45
C ILE A 37 7.55 17.79 1.01
N ASP A 38 7.67 16.50 0.69
CA ASP A 38 8.81 15.96 -0.04
C ASP A 38 8.43 15.89 -1.53
N PRO A 39 9.27 16.37 -2.47
CA PRO A 39 8.94 16.40 -3.89
C PRO A 39 8.69 14.99 -4.49
N ASN A 40 9.17 13.94 -3.84
CA ASN A 40 9.01 12.56 -4.30
C ASN A 40 7.93 11.78 -3.52
N VAL A 41 7.18 12.44 -2.62
CA VAL A 41 6.11 11.80 -1.85
C VAL A 41 4.76 12.38 -2.23
N GLY A 42 3.86 11.52 -2.69
CA GLY A 42 2.47 11.83 -3.00
C GLY A 42 1.54 11.34 -1.91
N VAL A 43 0.90 12.25 -1.17
CA VAL A 43 -0.15 11.91 -0.22
C VAL A 43 -1.49 11.88 -0.95
N VAL A 44 -2.16 10.72 -0.97
CA VAL A 44 -3.36 10.49 -1.77
C VAL A 44 -4.50 10.04 -0.85
N PRO A 45 -5.68 10.68 -0.91
CA PRO A 45 -6.83 10.22 -0.15
C PRO A 45 -7.28 8.84 -0.63
N VAL A 46 -7.66 7.99 0.32
CA VAL A 46 -8.22 6.66 0.02
C VAL A 46 -9.71 6.82 -0.31
N PRO A 47 -10.14 6.46 -1.53
CA PRO A 47 -11.54 6.55 -1.91
C PRO A 47 -12.39 5.56 -1.11
N ASP A 48 -13.38 6.07 -0.39
CA ASP A 48 -14.28 5.26 0.42
C ASP A 48 -15.71 5.83 0.39
N SER A 49 -16.58 5.20 -0.38
CA SER A 49 -17.99 5.61 -0.54
C SER A 49 -18.81 5.54 0.75
N ARG A 50 -18.29 4.86 1.78
CA ARG A 50 -18.96 4.80 3.09
C ARG A 50 -18.99 6.15 3.78
N MET A 51 -17.99 7.00 3.53
CA MET A 51 -17.91 8.35 4.13
C MET A 51 -19.04 9.26 3.66
N GLU A 52 -19.43 9.20 2.40
CA GLU A 52 -20.55 9.97 1.84
C GLU A 52 -21.85 9.60 2.55
N LYS A 53 -22.12 8.29 2.71
CA LYS A 53 -23.31 7.80 3.41
C LYS A 53 -23.35 8.20 4.90
N LEU A 54 -22.20 8.20 5.57
CA LEU A 54 -22.08 8.68 6.94
C LEU A 54 -22.35 10.19 7.01
N ALA A 55 -21.79 10.95 6.07
CA ALA A 55 -21.95 12.40 5.99
C ALA A 55 -23.41 12.81 5.70
N GLU A 56 -24.13 12.10 4.85
CA GLU A 56 -25.56 12.32 4.57
C GLU A 56 -26.41 12.19 5.86
N ILE A 57 -26.08 11.23 6.73
CA ILE A 57 -26.81 10.97 7.98
C ILE A 57 -26.46 12.00 9.04
N VAL A 58 -25.16 12.25 9.25
CA VAL A 58 -24.67 13.07 10.37
C VAL A 58 -24.67 14.56 10.03
N LYS A 59 -24.54 14.91 8.73
CA LYS A 59 -24.41 16.29 8.21
C LYS A 59 -23.29 17.06 8.92
N PRO A 60 -22.04 16.58 8.83
CA PRO A 60 -20.92 17.16 9.53
C PRO A 60 -20.47 18.49 8.90
N GLU A 61 -19.74 19.29 9.67
CA GLU A 61 -19.10 20.50 9.15
C GLU A 61 -17.96 20.17 8.15
N ARG A 62 -17.32 19.00 8.31
CA ARG A 62 -16.24 18.54 7.44
C ARG A 62 -16.15 17.01 7.35
N VAL A 63 -15.63 16.53 6.21
CA VAL A 63 -15.37 15.11 5.95
C VAL A 63 -13.88 14.95 5.69
N LEU A 64 -13.24 14.05 6.43
CA LEU A 64 -11.80 13.82 6.37
C LEU A 64 -11.50 12.36 6.02
N PRO A 65 -11.19 12.02 4.75
CA PRO A 65 -10.78 10.69 4.37
C PRO A 65 -9.42 10.33 4.97
N THR A 66 -9.09 9.06 5.01
CA THR A 66 -7.73 8.62 5.29
C THR A 66 -6.85 8.73 4.06
N THR A 67 -5.54 8.67 4.24
CA THR A 67 -4.56 8.83 3.15
C THR A 67 -3.57 7.68 3.12
N ILE A 68 -3.01 7.43 1.94
CA ILE A 68 -1.85 6.58 1.71
C ILE A 68 -0.76 7.43 1.05
N GLU A 69 0.51 7.11 1.33
CA GLU A 69 1.64 7.82 0.77
C GLU A 69 2.32 6.97 -0.30
N PHE A 70 2.42 7.53 -1.51
CA PHE A 70 3.19 6.94 -2.60
C PHE A 70 4.53 7.67 -2.74
N VAL A 71 5.61 6.90 -2.89
CA VAL A 71 6.96 7.45 -3.07
C VAL A 71 7.43 7.15 -4.48
N ASP A 72 7.74 8.19 -5.27
CA ASP A 72 8.35 8.00 -6.58
C ASP A 72 9.83 7.63 -6.41
N ILE A 73 10.15 6.40 -6.71
CA ILE A 73 11.52 5.90 -6.67
C ILE A 73 12.10 5.97 -8.07
N ALA A 74 13.16 6.77 -8.24
CA ALA A 74 13.81 6.98 -9.53
C ALA A 74 14.16 5.63 -10.22
N GLY A 75 13.91 5.54 -11.53
CA GLY A 75 13.97 4.28 -12.27
C GLY A 75 15.30 3.53 -12.13
N LEU A 76 15.19 2.22 -12.00
CA LEU A 76 16.31 1.29 -11.99
C LEU A 76 16.78 1.02 -13.43
N VAL A 77 18.08 0.92 -13.61
CA VAL A 77 18.71 0.27 -14.77
C VAL A 77 19.44 -0.99 -14.31
N ALA A 78 19.52 -2.00 -15.15
CA ALA A 78 20.26 -3.24 -14.87
C ALA A 78 21.68 -2.95 -14.37
N GLY A 79 22.13 -3.69 -13.33
CA GLY A 79 23.43 -3.50 -12.72
C GLY A 79 23.49 -2.51 -11.54
N ALA A 80 22.33 -2.06 -11.05
CA ALA A 80 22.27 -1.11 -9.94
C ALA A 80 22.82 -1.66 -8.62
N SER A 81 22.73 -2.96 -8.39
CA SER A 81 23.29 -3.63 -7.21
C SER A 81 24.82 -3.69 -7.20
N LYS A 82 25.47 -3.54 -8.37
CA LYS A 82 26.94 -3.56 -8.53
C LYS A 82 27.53 -2.18 -8.75
N GLY A 83 26.69 -1.14 -8.95
CA GLY A 83 27.10 0.21 -9.32
C GLY A 83 27.32 1.14 -8.14
N GLU A 84 28.26 2.09 -8.30
CA GLU A 84 28.37 3.23 -7.40
C GLU A 84 27.35 4.31 -7.79
N GLY A 85 26.67 4.91 -6.83
CA GLY A 85 25.85 6.12 -7.02
C GLY A 85 24.34 5.89 -7.09
N LEU A 86 23.70 6.05 -8.26
CA LEU A 86 22.24 6.09 -8.42
C LEU A 86 21.54 4.79 -8.02
N GLY A 87 22.15 3.63 -8.29
CA GLY A 87 21.59 2.33 -7.91
C GLY A 87 21.47 2.13 -6.39
N ASN A 88 22.49 2.57 -5.65
CA ASN A 88 22.47 2.49 -4.19
C ASN A 88 21.38 3.40 -3.56
N LYS A 89 21.13 4.59 -4.15
CA LYS A 89 20.03 5.46 -3.70
C LYS A 89 18.68 4.82 -3.97
N PHE A 90 18.50 4.21 -5.15
CA PHE A 90 17.28 3.48 -5.48
C PHE A 90 16.96 2.39 -4.46
N LEU A 91 17.95 1.52 -4.16
CA LEU A 91 17.80 0.45 -3.18
C LEU A 91 17.55 0.98 -1.76
N ALA A 92 18.19 2.09 -1.38
CA ALA A 92 17.95 2.74 -0.09
C ALA A 92 16.52 3.24 0.03
N ASN A 93 16.00 3.93 -1.00
CA ASN A 93 14.63 4.43 -1.01
C ASN A 93 13.60 3.28 -0.92
N ILE A 94 13.83 2.15 -1.65
CA ILE A 94 12.94 0.99 -1.52
C ILE A 94 12.98 0.41 -0.09
N ARG A 95 14.13 0.38 0.58
CA ARG A 95 14.22 -0.12 1.96
C ARG A 95 13.36 0.66 2.93
N GLU A 96 13.15 1.94 2.70
CA GLU A 96 12.33 2.82 3.55
C GLU A 96 10.83 2.68 3.30
N THR A 97 10.39 2.01 2.23
CA THR A 97 8.96 1.79 1.96
C THR A 97 8.43 0.54 2.64
N ASP A 98 7.10 0.44 2.80
CA ASP A 98 6.44 -0.72 3.41
C ASP A 98 5.93 -1.72 2.37
N ALA A 99 5.65 -1.26 1.16
CA ALA A 99 5.21 -2.06 0.02
C ALA A 99 5.80 -1.54 -1.30
N ILE A 100 5.72 -2.35 -2.35
CA ILE A 100 6.20 -2.02 -3.69
C ILE A 100 5.04 -2.05 -4.69
N ALA A 101 4.85 -0.93 -5.41
CA ALA A 101 3.99 -0.82 -6.56
C ALA A 101 4.87 -0.82 -7.83
N HIS A 102 4.93 -1.94 -8.52
CA HIS A 102 5.78 -2.12 -9.67
C HIS A 102 5.02 -1.80 -10.96
N VAL A 103 5.33 -0.67 -11.59
CA VAL A 103 4.73 -0.25 -12.86
C VAL A 103 5.40 -0.99 -14.01
N VAL A 104 4.58 -1.63 -14.84
CA VAL A 104 5.01 -2.50 -15.93
C VAL A 104 4.34 -2.06 -17.23
N ARG A 105 5.11 -1.99 -18.31
CA ARG A 105 4.60 -1.60 -19.63
C ARG A 105 3.90 -2.79 -20.31
N CYS A 106 2.60 -2.69 -20.51
CA CYS A 106 1.77 -3.67 -21.20
C CYS A 106 1.12 -3.09 -22.48
N PHE A 107 1.83 -2.21 -23.19
CA PHE A 107 1.37 -1.58 -24.42
C PHE A 107 2.49 -1.45 -25.44
N GLN A 108 2.13 -1.34 -26.73
CA GLN A 108 3.04 -1.07 -27.82
C GLN A 108 2.87 0.38 -28.28
N ASP A 109 3.95 1.12 -28.39
CA ASP A 109 3.97 2.47 -28.93
C ASP A 109 5.35 2.72 -29.53
N ASP A 110 5.39 2.94 -30.86
CA ASP A 110 6.64 3.14 -31.62
C ASP A 110 7.33 4.47 -31.26
N ASN A 111 6.59 5.44 -30.70
CA ASN A 111 7.16 6.72 -30.28
C ASN A 111 7.81 6.64 -28.89
N VAL A 112 7.58 5.56 -28.13
CA VAL A 112 8.13 5.36 -26.79
C VAL A 112 9.20 4.27 -26.83
N VAL A 113 10.47 4.67 -26.79
CA VAL A 113 11.61 3.73 -26.84
C VAL A 113 11.61 2.86 -25.58
N HIS A 114 11.69 1.53 -25.77
CA HIS A 114 11.93 0.58 -24.67
C HIS A 114 13.42 0.39 -24.43
N VAL A 115 13.85 0.37 -23.16
CA VAL A 115 15.28 0.28 -22.79
C VAL A 115 15.96 -0.98 -23.35
N ALA A 116 15.24 -2.11 -23.41
CA ALA A 116 15.74 -3.37 -23.96
C ALA A 116 15.47 -3.54 -25.47
N GLY A 117 14.88 -2.55 -26.16
CA GLY A 117 14.53 -2.62 -27.59
C GLY A 117 13.38 -3.59 -27.91
N LYS A 118 12.83 -4.29 -26.92
CA LYS A 118 11.69 -5.21 -27.03
C LYS A 118 10.81 -5.07 -25.81
N ILE A 119 9.50 -5.03 -26.01
CA ILE A 119 8.53 -4.97 -24.92
C ILE A 119 8.28 -6.40 -24.43
N ASP A 120 8.73 -6.69 -23.20
CA ASP A 120 8.52 -7.96 -22.53
C ASP A 120 8.32 -7.70 -21.02
N PRO A 121 7.06 -7.54 -20.57
CA PRO A 121 6.76 -7.15 -19.20
C PRO A 121 7.29 -8.12 -18.15
N VAL A 122 7.36 -9.43 -18.46
CA VAL A 122 7.91 -10.42 -17.55
C VAL A 122 9.41 -10.24 -17.37
N SER A 123 10.15 -10.02 -18.48
CA SER A 123 11.57 -9.72 -18.42
C SER A 123 11.86 -8.42 -17.66
N ASP A 124 11.03 -7.40 -17.83
CA ASP A 124 11.15 -6.14 -17.10
C ASP A 124 10.98 -6.32 -15.59
N ILE A 125 10.01 -7.15 -15.18
CA ILE A 125 9.81 -7.52 -13.78
C ILE A 125 11.00 -8.29 -13.24
N GLU A 126 11.53 -9.25 -13.99
CA GLU A 126 12.67 -10.08 -13.59
C GLU A 126 13.95 -9.26 -13.41
N VAL A 127 14.17 -8.22 -14.21
CA VAL A 127 15.31 -7.30 -14.04
C VAL A 127 15.25 -6.63 -12.66
N ILE A 128 14.12 -6.06 -12.28
CA ILE A 128 13.97 -5.40 -10.96
C ILE A 128 14.06 -6.43 -9.83
N ASN A 129 13.36 -7.55 -9.94
CA ASN A 129 13.40 -8.59 -8.91
C ASN A 129 14.80 -9.12 -8.68
N THR A 130 15.59 -9.30 -9.75
CA THR A 130 16.99 -9.74 -9.67
C THR A 130 17.86 -8.74 -8.92
N GLU A 131 17.73 -7.44 -9.21
CA GLU A 131 18.51 -6.41 -8.53
C GLU A 131 18.17 -6.34 -7.03
N LEU A 132 16.88 -6.46 -6.67
CA LEU A 132 16.44 -6.52 -5.27
C LEU A 132 16.98 -7.78 -4.57
N ALA A 133 16.92 -8.94 -5.24
CA ALA A 133 17.42 -10.20 -4.70
C ALA A 133 18.92 -10.16 -4.45
N LEU A 134 19.72 -9.64 -5.39
CA LEU A 134 21.17 -9.51 -5.23
C LEU A 134 21.55 -8.61 -4.06
N ALA A 135 20.85 -7.49 -3.88
CA ALA A 135 21.08 -6.58 -2.76
C ALA A 135 20.69 -7.20 -1.41
N ASP A 136 19.58 -7.97 -1.37
CA ASP A 136 19.16 -8.68 -0.17
C ASP A 136 20.10 -9.84 0.16
N MET A 137 20.57 -10.60 -0.85
CA MET A 137 21.56 -11.66 -0.67
C MET A 137 22.81 -11.15 0.05
N ALA A 138 23.37 -10.03 -0.42
CA ALA A 138 24.54 -9.41 0.22
C ALA A 138 24.29 -9.04 1.69
N SER A 139 23.07 -8.57 2.01
CA SER A 139 22.66 -8.24 3.37
C SER A 139 22.51 -9.47 4.24
N VAL A 140 21.87 -10.53 3.71
CA VAL A 140 21.66 -11.82 4.38
C VAL A 140 22.98 -12.53 4.65
N GLU A 141 23.89 -12.61 3.66
CA GLU A 141 25.21 -13.23 3.81
C GLU A 141 26.03 -12.55 4.93
N LYS A 142 26.03 -11.21 4.95
CA LYS A 142 26.70 -10.43 5.99
C LYS A 142 26.11 -10.70 7.38
N ALA A 143 24.78 -10.80 7.49
CA ALA A 143 24.08 -11.13 8.73
C ALA A 143 24.38 -12.57 9.16
N LEU A 144 24.36 -13.52 8.23
CA LEU A 144 24.65 -14.93 8.46
C LEU A 144 26.06 -15.14 9.01
N LEU A 145 27.06 -14.44 8.46
CA LEU A 145 28.44 -14.47 8.98
C LEU A 145 28.55 -13.99 10.42
N ARG A 146 27.78 -12.95 10.79
CA ARG A 146 27.75 -12.42 12.17
C ARG A 146 27.08 -13.39 13.13
N VAL A 147 25.88 -13.84 12.79
CA VAL A 147 25.07 -14.73 13.63
C VAL A 147 25.72 -16.10 13.77
N SER A 148 26.40 -16.62 12.76
CA SER A 148 27.11 -17.91 12.83
C SER A 148 28.23 -17.94 13.87
N LYS A 149 28.80 -16.78 14.22
CA LYS A 149 29.81 -16.68 15.28
C LYS A 149 29.17 -16.75 16.67
N SER A 150 28.07 -16.04 16.89
CA SER A 150 27.35 -16.01 18.17
C SER A 150 26.50 -17.27 18.40
N ALA A 151 25.93 -17.87 17.37
CA ALA A 151 25.19 -19.14 17.46
C ALA A 151 26.07 -20.30 18.02
N LYS A 152 27.40 -20.28 17.80
CA LYS A 152 28.32 -21.25 18.38
C LYS A 152 28.41 -21.21 19.92
N SER A 153 28.01 -20.12 20.55
CA SER A 153 27.91 -19.96 21.98
C SER A 153 26.64 -20.53 22.63
N GLY A 154 25.73 -21.10 21.82
CA GLY A 154 24.51 -21.75 22.31
C GLY A 154 23.32 -20.81 22.54
N ASN A 155 23.35 -19.57 22.04
CA ASN A 155 22.21 -18.66 22.10
C ASN A 155 21.09 -19.17 21.18
N LYS A 156 19.89 -19.42 21.73
CA LYS A 156 18.74 -19.97 20.99
C LYS A 156 18.22 -19.02 19.92
N ASP A 157 18.14 -17.72 20.21
CA ASP A 157 17.63 -16.72 19.26
C ASP A 157 18.55 -16.60 18.05
N ASP A 158 19.87 -16.63 18.28
CA ASP A 158 20.86 -16.61 17.20
C ASP A 158 20.81 -17.89 16.36
N MET A 159 20.53 -19.05 16.96
CA MET A 159 20.35 -20.29 16.23
C MET A 159 19.09 -20.25 15.35
N GLN A 160 17.98 -19.72 15.86
CA GLN A 160 16.75 -19.53 15.08
C GLN A 160 16.95 -18.50 13.95
N LYS A 161 17.53 -17.35 14.27
CA LYS A 161 17.87 -16.31 13.28
C LYS A 161 18.75 -16.89 12.15
N LYS A 162 19.73 -17.71 12.49
CA LYS A 162 20.59 -18.38 11.51
C LYS A 162 19.78 -19.27 10.57
N GLN A 163 18.87 -20.11 11.10
CA GLN A 163 18.03 -21.01 10.29
C GLN A 163 17.12 -20.21 9.32
N VAL A 164 16.52 -19.13 9.79
CA VAL A 164 15.69 -18.25 8.95
C VAL A 164 16.55 -17.63 7.84
N LEU A 165 17.74 -17.12 8.16
CA LEU A 165 18.64 -16.51 7.17
C LEU A 165 19.10 -17.53 6.11
N GLU A 166 19.39 -18.78 6.51
CA GLU A 166 19.77 -19.85 5.57
C GLU A 166 18.62 -20.19 4.61
N ARG A 167 17.39 -20.24 5.10
CA ARG A 167 16.19 -20.43 4.24
C ARG A 167 16.00 -19.27 3.27
N VAL A 168 16.12 -18.04 3.76
CA VAL A 168 16.03 -16.84 2.91
C VAL A 168 17.10 -16.85 1.83
N LEU A 169 18.35 -17.15 2.20
CA LEU A 169 19.46 -17.20 1.23
C LEU A 169 19.23 -18.28 0.16
N THR A 170 18.72 -19.44 0.55
CA THR A 170 18.39 -20.54 -0.37
C THR A 170 17.31 -20.13 -1.38
N GLN A 171 16.26 -19.45 -0.90
CA GLN A 171 15.17 -18.94 -1.74
C GLN A 171 15.68 -17.91 -2.76
N LEU A 172 16.47 -16.93 -2.28
CA LEU A 172 17.03 -15.89 -3.14
C LEU A 172 18.01 -16.45 -4.18
N ASN A 173 18.82 -17.47 -3.82
CA ASN A 173 19.71 -18.17 -4.76
C ASN A 173 18.93 -18.97 -5.83
N ALA A 174 17.71 -19.38 -5.55
CA ALA A 174 16.82 -20.00 -6.53
C ALA A 174 16.16 -18.97 -7.48
N GLY A 175 16.41 -17.67 -7.30
CA GLY A 175 15.80 -16.59 -8.07
C GLY A 175 14.41 -16.20 -7.59
N GLU A 176 13.95 -16.75 -6.46
CA GLU A 176 12.62 -16.50 -5.92
C GLU A 176 12.65 -15.45 -4.81
N PRO A 177 11.67 -14.54 -4.74
CA PRO A 177 11.60 -13.53 -3.70
C PRO A 177 11.36 -14.14 -2.31
N ALA A 178 11.95 -13.53 -1.28
CA ALA A 178 11.86 -14.03 0.10
C ALA A 178 10.42 -14.06 0.65
N ARG A 179 9.50 -13.25 0.13
CA ARG A 179 8.06 -13.26 0.51
C ARG A 179 7.39 -14.60 0.26
N GLY A 180 7.85 -15.38 -0.71
CA GLY A 180 7.35 -16.73 -1.00
C GLY A 180 7.65 -17.78 0.09
N LEU A 181 8.49 -17.48 1.09
CA LEU A 181 8.82 -18.40 2.19
C LEU A 181 7.72 -18.56 3.25
N HIS A 182 6.69 -17.72 3.24
CA HIS A 182 5.61 -17.74 4.25
C HIS A 182 6.15 -17.78 5.69
N LEU A 183 7.09 -16.87 6.01
CA LEU A 183 7.66 -16.74 7.36
C LEU A 183 6.56 -16.34 8.35
N ASN A 184 6.55 -16.94 9.54
CA ASN A 184 5.66 -16.51 10.62
C ASN A 184 6.14 -15.18 11.25
N GLU A 185 5.35 -14.58 12.13
CA GLU A 185 5.66 -13.25 12.69
C GLU A 185 6.92 -13.27 13.58
N ASP A 186 7.20 -14.35 14.29
CA ASP A 186 8.41 -14.50 15.11
C ASP A 186 9.65 -14.59 14.20
N GLU A 187 9.58 -15.36 13.11
CA GLU A 187 10.64 -15.46 12.11
C GLU A 187 10.91 -14.11 11.43
N LYS A 188 9.84 -13.40 11.04
CA LYS A 188 9.96 -12.03 10.47
C LYS A 188 10.59 -11.06 11.46
N ALA A 189 10.23 -11.14 12.75
CA ALA A 189 10.79 -10.29 13.80
C ALA A 189 12.32 -10.48 13.95
N LEU A 190 12.82 -11.72 13.83
CA LEU A 190 14.26 -12.03 13.92
C LEU A 190 15.12 -11.36 12.84
N ILE A 191 14.55 -11.07 11.65
CA ILE A 191 15.27 -10.51 10.51
C ILE A 191 14.76 -9.12 10.09
N ARG A 192 13.89 -8.50 10.89
CA ARG A 192 13.30 -7.17 10.62
C ARG A 192 14.36 -6.09 10.43
N ASP A 193 15.47 -6.18 11.19
CA ASP A 193 16.60 -5.27 11.13
C ASP A 193 17.31 -5.23 9.77
N LEU A 194 17.12 -6.24 8.93
CA LEU A 194 17.70 -6.30 7.60
C LEU A 194 16.92 -5.52 6.54
N CYS A 195 15.67 -5.15 6.82
CA CYS A 195 14.79 -4.43 5.90
C CYS A 195 14.82 -5.02 4.48
N LEU A 196 14.66 -6.36 4.38
CA LEU A 196 14.75 -7.07 3.11
C LEU A 196 13.65 -6.61 2.15
N MET A 197 14.08 -6.17 0.97
CA MET A 197 13.17 -5.64 -0.05
C MET A 197 12.32 -6.73 -0.70
N THR A 198 12.88 -7.92 -0.85
CA THR A 198 12.16 -9.08 -1.41
C THR A 198 11.13 -9.71 -0.47
N LEU A 199 11.09 -9.30 0.81
CA LEU A 199 10.02 -9.64 1.77
C LEU A 199 8.82 -8.71 1.68
N LYS A 200 8.98 -7.52 1.09
CA LYS A 200 7.91 -6.53 1.02
C LYS A 200 6.77 -7.03 0.14
N PRO A 201 5.50 -6.80 0.55
CA PRO A 201 4.36 -7.05 -0.31
C PRO A 201 4.48 -6.23 -1.59
N THR A 202 4.13 -6.84 -2.71
CA THR A 202 4.32 -6.25 -4.04
C THR A 202 3.04 -6.40 -4.86
N MET A 203 2.64 -5.32 -5.55
CA MET A 203 1.63 -5.35 -6.59
C MET A 203 2.22 -4.91 -7.93
N TYR A 204 1.65 -5.39 -9.03
CA TYR A 204 1.99 -4.97 -10.39
C TYR A 204 0.93 -3.99 -10.90
N ILE A 205 1.38 -2.81 -11.31
CA ILE A 205 0.54 -1.83 -12.02
C ILE A 205 0.81 -2.01 -13.50
N ALA A 206 -0.09 -2.71 -14.18
CA ALA A 206 0.03 -2.97 -15.61
C ALA A 206 -0.46 -1.75 -16.39
N ASN A 207 0.47 -0.97 -16.94
CA ASN A 207 0.13 0.17 -17.78
C ASN A 207 -0.21 -0.31 -19.18
N VAL A 208 -1.49 -0.17 -19.56
CA VAL A 208 -2.05 -0.59 -20.86
C VAL A 208 -2.44 0.63 -21.72
N GLN A 209 -2.77 0.41 -22.98
CA GLN A 209 -3.45 1.40 -23.83
C GLN A 209 -4.95 1.48 -23.49
N GLU A 210 -5.64 2.46 -24.04
CA GLU A 210 -7.09 2.72 -23.80
C GLU A 210 -7.95 1.49 -24.11
N ASP A 211 -7.64 0.77 -25.18
CA ASP A 211 -8.29 -0.46 -25.61
C ASP A 211 -7.63 -1.74 -25.10
N GLY A 212 -6.60 -1.61 -24.26
CA GLY A 212 -5.71 -2.71 -23.81
C GLY A 212 -6.11 -3.39 -22.51
N PHE A 213 -7.31 -3.16 -22.00
CA PHE A 213 -7.79 -3.79 -20.77
C PHE A 213 -8.26 -5.24 -20.99
N GLU A 214 -8.69 -5.56 -22.21
CA GLU A 214 -9.12 -6.88 -22.63
C GLU A 214 -8.29 -7.38 -23.81
N ASN A 215 -8.20 -8.70 -23.98
CA ASN A 215 -7.47 -9.35 -25.09
C ASN A 215 -6.01 -8.87 -25.24
N ASN A 216 -5.33 -8.59 -24.14
CA ASN A 216 -3.96 -8.08 -24.13
C ASN A 216 -2.97 -9.17 -23.69
N PRO A 217 -2.24 -9.80 -24.65
CA PRO A 217 -1.29 -10.87 -24.33
C PRO A 217 -0.14 -10.45 -23.39
N LEU A 218 0.19 -9.15 -23.31
CA LEU A 218 1.20 -8.62 -22.40
C LEU A 218 0.65 -8.58 -20.98
N LEU A 219 -0.59 -8.14 -20.80
CA LEU A 219 -1.28 -8.15 -19.52
C LEU A 219 -1.48 -9.59 -19.01
N ASP A 220 -1.89 -10.51 -19.89
CA ASP A 220 -2.09 -11.92 -19.54
C ASP A 220 -0.80 -12.56 -18.98
N LYS A 221 0.36 -12.22 -19.55
CA LYS A 221 1.66 -12.70 -19.04
C LYS A 221 1.96 -12.16 -17.65
N VAL A 222 1.66 -10.89 -17.37
CA VAL A 222 1.84 -10.28 -16.04
C VAL A 222 0.90 -10.94 -15.04
N GLN A 223 -0.36 -11.18 -15.41
CA GLN A 223 -1.32 -11.86 -14.57
C GLN A 223 -0.86 -13.28 -14.22
N ALA A 224 -0.42 -14.05 -15.20
CA ALA A 224 0.07 -15.41 -14.99
C ALA A 224 1.32 -15.47 -14.08
N LEU A 225 2.18 -14.45 -14.13
CA LEU A 225 3.32 -14.33 -13.21
C LEU A 225 2.86 -13.95 -11.81
N ALA A 226 1.95 -13.00 -11.70
CA ALA A 226 1.42 -12.52 -10.43
C ALA A 226 0.68 -13.63 -9.66
N ASP A 227 -0.12 -14.45 -10.37
CA ASP A 227 -0.83 -15.59 -9.79
C ASP A 227 0.13 -16.60 -9.15
N LYS A 228 1.31 -16.83 -9.76
CA LYS A 228 2.35 -17.70 -9.18
C LYS A 228 3.00 -17.11 -7.93
N GLN A 229 3.00 -15.79 -7.80
CA GLN A 229 3.64 -15.07 -6.71
C GLN A 229 2.66 -14.59 -5.63
N ASP A 230 1.38 -14.94 -5.75
CA ASP A 230 0.29 -14.42 -4.90
C ASP A 230 0.30 -12.88 -4.82
N ALA A 231 0.52 -12.24 -5.98
CA ALA A 231 0.61 -10.81 -6.11
C ALA A 231 -0.61 -10.24 -6.85
N MET A 232 -1.01 -9.01 -6.52
CA MET A 232 -2.11 -8.32 -7.21
C MET A 232 -1.64 -7.68 -8.50
N VAL A 233 -2.51 -7.66 -9.52
CA VAL A 233 -2.34 -6.89 -10.76
C VAL A 233 -3.44 -5.84 -10.85
N VAL A 234 -3.07 -4.59 -11.09
CA VAL A 234 -3.97 -3.48 -11.31
C VAL A 234 -3.73 -2.92 -12.70
N PRO A 235 -4.56 -3.24 -13.69
CA PRO A 235 -4.43 -2.65 -15.02
C PRO A 235 -4.94 -1.20 -15.00
N ILE A 236 -4.17 -0.28 -15.58
CA ILE A 236 -4.50 1.13 -15.75
C ILE A 236 -4.03 1.63 -17.11
N CYS A 237 -4.64 2.70 -17.61
CA CYS A 237 -4.07 3.50 -18.70
C CYS A 237 -3.55 4.82 -18.12
N ALA A 238 -2.24 4.93 -17.95
CA ALA A 238 -1.63 6.11 -17.32
C ALA A 238 -1.88 7.40 -18.12
N ALA A 239 -2.11 7.32 -19.43
CA ALA A 239 -2.49 8.45 -20.27
C ALA A 239 -3.89 8.97 -19.90
N ILE A 240 -4.90 8.10 -19.87
CA ILE A 240 -6.26 8.43 -19.43
C ILE A 240 -6.25 9.02 -18.02
N GLU A 241 -5.53 8.39 -17.09
CA GLU A 241 -5.45 8.88 -15.70
C GLU A 241 -4.84 10.28 -15.61
N ALA A 242 -3.86 10.59 -16.46
CA ALA A 242 -3.26 11.92 -16.52
C ALA A 242 -4.24 12.98 -17.06
N GLU A 243 -5.11 12.62 -17.99
CA GLU A 243 -6.18 13.48 -18.51
C GLU A 243 -7.28 13.70 -17.45
N ILE A 244 -7.79 12.62 -16.85
CA ILE A 244 -8.78 12.68 -15.76
C ILE A 244 -8.32 13.58 -14.61
N ALA A 245 -7.02 13.52 -14.26
CA ALA A 245 -6.44 14.33 -13.20
C ALA A 245 -6.42 15.86 -13.48
N LEU A 246 -6.70 16.27 -14.71
CA LEU A 246 -6.77 17.68 -15.13
C LEU A 246 -8.20 18.24 -15.15
N LEU A 247 -9.20 17.37 -15.17
CA LEU A 247 -10.60 17.70 -15.29
C LEU A 247 -11.19 18.13 -13.94
N ASP A 248 -12.16 19.05 -14.00
CA ASP A 248 -12.99 19.33 -12.84
C ASP A 248 -13.98 18.19 -12.55
N GLU A 249 -14.81 18.31 -11.52
CA GLU A 249 -15.68 17.20 -11.07
C GLU A 249 -16.78 16.87 -12.08
N GLU A 250 -17.35 17.88 -12.76
CA GLU A 250 -18.39 17.72 -13.76
C GLU A 250 -17.82 17.10 -15.03
N GLU A 251 -16.74 17.68 -15.56
CA GLU A 251 -16.00 17.19 -16.73
C GLU A 251 -15.49 15.75 -16.52
N ARG A 252 -15.00 15.46 -15.33
CA ARG A 252 -14.52 14.12 -14.97
C ARG A 252 -15.62 13.07 -15.04
N LYS A 253 -16.81 13.42 -14.55
CA LYS A 253 -17.94 12.50 -14.58
C LYS A 253 -18.37 12.21 -16.01
N GLU A 254 -18.51 13.25 -16.86
CA GLU A 254 -18.85 13.08 -18.27
C GLU A 254 -17.81 12.22 -18.99
N PHE A 255 -16.52 12.48 -18.75
CA PHE A 255 -15.43 11.73 -19.36
C PHE A 255 -15.42 10.25 -18.95
N LEU A 256 -15.68 9.95 -17.67
CA LEU A 256 -15.79 8.57 -17.20
C LEU A 256 -17.02 7.86 -17.79
N ASP A 257 -18.16 8.54 -17.88
CA ASP A 257 -19.39 8.01 -18.48
C ASP A 257 -19.17 7.69 -19.97
N ASP A 258 -18.48 8.55 -20.72
CA ASP A 258 -18.14 8.34 -22.14
C ASP A 258 -17.22 7.13 -22.36
N LEU A 259 -16.30 6.87 -21.41
CA LEU A 259 -15.42 5.71 -21.42
C LEU A 259 -16.06 4.44 -20.85
N GLY A 260 -17.29 4.53 -20.30
CA GLY A 260 -17.94 3.42 -19.61
C GLY A 260 -17.25 2.99 -18.31
N LEU A 261 -16.55 3.91 -17.67
CA LEU A 261 -15.83 3.68 -16.40
C LEU A 261 -16.67 4.22 -15.23
N GLU A 262 -16.79 3.41 -14.17
CA GLU A 262 -17.47 3.85 -12.94
C GLU A 262 -16.62 4.81 -12.11
N GLU A 263 -15.30 4.71 -12.22
CA GLU A 263 -14.34 5.51 -11.44
C GLU A 263 -12.96 5.57 -12.13
N PRO A 264 -12.10 6.53 -11.76
CA PRO A 264 -10.70 6.56 -12.19
C PRO A 264 -9.95 5.29 -11.79
N GLY A 265 -9.08 4.79 -12.68
CA GLY A 265 -8.22 3.63 -12.39
C GLY A 265 -7.26 3.87 -11.23
N LEU A 266 -6.88 5.13 -10.98
CA LEU A 266 -6.09 5.53 -9.81
C LEU A 266 -6.77 5.15 -8.49
N ASN A 267 -8.09 5.21 -8.40
CA ASN A 267 -8.83 4.77 -7.22
C ASN A 267 -8.60 3.28 -6.92
N ARG A 268 -8.51 2.47 -7.98
CA ARG A 268 -8.19 1.03 -7.85
C ARG A 268 -6.76 0.83 -7.37
N VAL A 269 -5.80 1.62 -7.88
CA VAL A 269 -4.39 1.59 -7.43
C VAL A 269 -4.29 1.96 -5.94
N VAL A 270 -4.97 3.01 -5.52
CA VAL A 270 -4.98 3.46 -4.12
C VAL A 270 -5.56 2.39 -3.20
N ARG A 271 -6.72 1.81 -3.56
CA ARG A 271 -7.33 0.73 -2.77
C ARG A 271 -6.47 -0.53 -2.74
N ALA A 272 -5.86 -0.90 -3.88
CA ALA A 272 -4.94 -2.04 -3.94
C ALA A 272 -3.71 -1.82 -3.05
N GLY A 273 -3.13 -0.62 -3.05
CA GLY A 273 -2.02 -0.26 -2.15
C GLY A 273 -2.42 -0.34 -0.66
N TYR A 274 -3.61 0.12 -0.34
CA TYR A 274 -4.17 0.05 1.01
C TYR A 274 -4.37 -1.40 1.47
N GLN A 275 -4.94 -2.22 0.61
CA GLN A 275 -5.13 -3.64 0.85
C GLN A 275 -3.79 -4.41 0.94
N LEU A 276 -2.83 -4.08 0.07
CA LEU A 276 -1.49 -4.66 0.06
C LEU A 276 -0.74 -4.44 1.38
N LEU A 277 -0.96 -3.28 2.01
CA LEU A 277 -0.40 -2.93 3.31
C LEU A 277 -1.16 -3.55 4.49
N ASN A 278 -2.16 -4.41 4.21
CA ASN A 278 -2.98 -5.08 5.22
C ASN A 278 -3.66 -4.09 6.19
N LEU A 279 -4.25 -3.03 5.62
CA LEU A 279 -4.91 -1.95 6.35
C LEU A 279 -6.42 -2.10 6.36
N ALA A 280 -7.03 -1.56 7.39
CA ALA A 280 -8.47 -1.41 7.56
C ALA A 280 -8.81 0.02 7.97
N THR A 281 -10.06 0.40 7.76
CA THR A 281 -10.58 1.71 8.11
C THR A 281 -11.68 1.59 9.15
N TYR A 282 -11.59 2.35 10.23
CA TYR A 282 -12.73 2.64 11.09
C TYR A 282 -13.09 4.12 11.00
N PHE A 283 -14.31 4.45 11.40
CA PHE A 283 -14.85 5.82 11.32
C PHE A 283 -15.14 6.40 12.69
N THR A 284 -14.95 7.70 12.81
CA THR A 284 -15.60 8.51 13.85
C THR A 284 -16.61 9.41 13.16
N ALA A 285 -17.85 9.42 13.64
CA ALA A 285 -18.93 10.19 13.03
C ALA A 285 -19.57 11.10 14.06
N GLY A 286 -19.45 12.41 13.86
CA GLY A 286 -20.00 13.44 14.73
C GLY A 286 -20.34 14.72 13.95
N VAL A 287 -21.10 15.63 14.58
CA VAL A 287 -21.55 16.88 13.95
C VAL A 287 -20.39 17.76 13.47
N LYS A 288 -19.24 17.75 14.16
CA LYS A 288 -18.06 18.51 13.75
C LYS A 288 -17.33 17.88 12.57
N GLU A 289 -17.19 16.55 12.60
CA GLU A 289 -16.49 15.85 11.52
C GLU A 289 -16.94 14.38 11.39
N VAL A 290 -16.91 13.89 10.17
CA VAL A 290 -16.82 12.47 9.84
C VAL A 290 -15.40 12.21 9.37
N ARG A 291 -14.73 11.27 10.02
CA ARG A 291 -13.31 10.99 9.72
C ARG A 291 -13.05 9.49 9.61
N ALA A 292 -12.28 9.14 8.60
CA ALA A 292 -11.73 7.81 8.41
C ALA A 292 -10.34 7.70 9.08
N TRP A 293 -10.10 6.59 9.77
CA TRP A 293 -8.85 6.31 10.47
C TRP A 293 -8.26 4.99 10.00
N THR A 294 -6.99 5.00 9.66
CA THR A 294 -6.25 3.81 9.22
C THR A 294 -5.70 3.03 10.40
N ILE A 295 -5.93 1.73 10.38
CA ILE A 295 -5.35 0.78 11.33
C ILE A 295 -4.83 -0.46 10.58
N PRO A 296 -3.82 -1.17 11.10
CA PRO A 296 -3.53 -2.53 10.65
C PRO A 296 -4.71 -3.47 10.91
N ILE A 297 -4.97 -4.40 10.00
CA ILE A 297 -5.94 -5.47 10.23
C ILE A 297 -5.50 -6.27 11.46
N GLY A 298 -6.44 -6.54 12.37
CA GLY A 298 -6.17 -7.20 13.64
C GLY A 298 -5.83 -6.25 14.80
N ALA A 299 -5.86 -4.92 14.58
CA ALA A 299 -5.66 -3.95 15.64
C ALA A 299 -6.76 -4.04 16.70
N SER A 300 -6.37 -3.99 17.98
CA SER A 300 -7.29 -3.91 19.11
C SER A 300 -7.88 -2.51 19.29
N ALA A 301 -8.99 -2.40 20.02
CA ALA A 301 -9.63 -1.12 20.28
C ALA A 301 -8.70 -0.08 20.93
N PRO A 302 -7.84 -0.41 21.92
CA PRO A 302 -6.84 0.53 22.43
C PRO A 302 -5.85 1.01 21.37
N GLN A 303 -5.35 0.10 20.51
CA GLN A 303 -4.44 0.47 19.42
C GLN A 303 -5.12 1.40 18.40
N ALA A 304 -6.38 1.12 18.07
CA ALA A 304 -7.17 2.00 17.21
C ALA A 304 -7.37 3.39 17.85
N ALA A 305 -7.66 3.45 19.16
CA ALA A 305 -7.74 4.72 19.88
C ALA A 305 -6.40 5.48 19.86
N GLY A 306 -5.28 4.76 19.92
CA GLY A 306 -3.91 5.28 19.83
C GLY A 306 -3.60 5.99 18.53
N VAL A 307 -4.26 5.62 17.43
CA VAL A 307 -4.12 6.31 16.13
C VAL A 307 -4.67 7.74 16.20
N ILE A 308 -5.69 7.99 17.02
CA ILE A 308 -6.23 9.34 17.25
C ILE A 308 -5.25 10.15 18.11
N HIS A 309 -4.85 9.58 19.26
CA HIS A 309 -3.88 10.17 20.16
C HIS A 309 -3.34 9.11 21.13
N THR A 310 -2.05 9.18 21.45
CA THR A 310 -1.40 8.23 22.36
C THR A 310 -2.03 8.17 23.75
N ASP A 311 -2.60 9.26 24.23
CA ASP A 311 -3.29 9.30 25.51
C ASP A 311 -4.60 8.49 25.47
N PHE A 312 -5.26 8.40 24.32
CA PHE A 312 -6.46 7.58 24.16
C PHE A 312 -6.15 6.09 24.31
N GLU A 313 -4.98 5.65 23.83
CA GLU A 313 -4.51 4.28 24.02
C GLU A 313 -4.21 4.00 25.51
N LYS A 314 -3.41 4.88 26.14
CA LYS A 314 -2.99 4.73 27.53
C LYS A 314 -4.14 4.78 28.50
N GLY A 315 -5.06 5.73 28.31
CA GLY A 315 -6.23 5.95 29.13
C GLY A 315 -7.47 5.17 28.70
N PHE A 316 -7.37 4.23 27.77
CA PHE A 316 -8.51 3.51 27.21
C PHE A 316 -9.36 2.82 28.28
N ILE A 317 -10.65 3.09 28.25
CA ILE A 317 -11.65 2.47 29.14
C ILE A 317 -12.49 1.47 28.34
N ARG A 318 -13.13 1.92 27.27
CA ARG A 318 -14.00 1.13 26.39
C ARG A 318 -14.23 1.85 25.05
N ALA A 319 -14.68 1.09 24.06
CA ALA A 319 -15.18 1.63 22.80
C ALA A 319 -16.70 1.41 22.68
N GLU A 320 -17.38 2.40 22.15
CA GLU A 320 -18.76 2.33 21.70
C GLU A 320 -18.69 2.06 20.19
N VAL A 321 -19.28 0.95 19.74
CA VAL A 321 -19.09 0.44 18.38
C VAL A 321 -20.44 0.16 17.73
N ILE A 322 -20.60 0.66 16.50
CA ILE A 322 -21.72 0.36 15.61
C ILE A 322 -21.12 -0.06 14.28
N SER A 323 -21.58 -1.15 13.67
CA SER A 323 -21.14 -1.48 12.33
C SER A 323 -21.61 -0.41 11.32
N PHE A 324 -20.83 -0.13 10.27
CA PHE A 324 -21.25 0.79 9.20
C PHE A 324 -22.65 0.44 8.68
N GLN A 325 -22.92 -0.84 8.43
CA GLN A 325 -24.21 -1.29 7.94
C GLN A 325 -25.37 -0.97 8.89
N ASP A 326 -25.19 -1.19 10.18
CA ASP A 326 -26.21 -0.85 11.20
C ASP A 326 -26.36 0.66 11.31
N PHE A 327 -25.26 1.43 11.26
CA PHE A 327 -25.31 2.88 11.34
C PHE A 327 -26.14 3.48 10.20
N VAL A 328 -25.96 2.99 8.98
CA VAL A 328 -26.73 3.43 7.79
C VAL A 328 -28.19 2.94 7.87
N THR A 329 -28.40 1.67 8.21
CA THR A 329 -29.74 1.07 8.26
C THR A 329 -30.64 1.78 9.27
N TYR A 330 -30.10 2.09 10.44
CA TYR A 330 -30.84 2.75 11.52
C TYR A 330 -30.68 4.29 11.55
N LYS A 331 -30.12 4.86 10.49
CA LYS A 331 -29.99 6.32 10.29
C LYS A 331 -29.24 7.03 11.44
N GLY A 332 -28.15 6.44 11.86
CA GLY A 332 -27.22 7.04 12.81
C GLY A 332 -27.19 6.38 14.18
N GLU A 333 -26.45 7.01 15.09
CA GLU A 333 -26.14 6.47 16.41
C GLU A 333 -27.39 6.19 17.27
N GLN A 334 -28.33 7.15 17.31
CA GLN A 334 -29.53 7.00 18.15
C GLN A 334 -30.42 5.85 17.67
N GLY A 335 -30.66 5.75 16.34
CA GLY A 335 -31.46 4.65 15.80
C GLY A 335 -30.81 3.29 16.00
N ALA A 336 -29.48 3.22 15.89
CA ALA A 336 -28.75 1.98 16.20
C ALA A 336 -28.82 1.60 17.69
N LYS A 337 -28.81 2.58 18.61
CA LYS A 337 -29.03 2.35 20.04
C LYS A 337 -30.43 1.80 20.33
N ASP A 338 -31.44 2.41 19.76
CA ASP A 338 -32.84 1.99 19.92
C ASP A 338 -33.08 0.58 19.35
N ALA A 339 -32.34 0.21 18.30
CA ALA A 339 -32.38 -1.12 17.70
C ALA A 339 -31.46 -2.16 18.39
N GLY A 340 -30.77 -1.79 19.48
CA GLY A 340 -29.84 -2.68 20.18
C GLY A 340 -28.59 -3.06 19.40
N LYS A 341 -28.18 -2.24 18.42
CA LYS A 341 -27.01 -2.45 17.57
C LYS A 341 -25.77 -1.69 18.01
N TRP A 342 -25.91 -0.90 19.04
CA TRP A 342 -24.81 -0.20 19.69
C TRP A 342 -24.17 -1.12 20.75
N ARG A 343 -22.88 -1.35 20.63
CA ARG A 343 -22.12 -2.29 21.45
C ARG A 343 -21.11 -1.55 22.31
N LEU A 344 -20.87 -2.07 23.50
CA LEU A 344 -19.78 -1.66 24.37
C LEU A 344 -18.70 -2.72 24.34
N GLU A 345 -17.51 -2.33 23.84
CA GLU A 345 -16.39 -3.24 23.64
C GLU A 345 -15.21 -2.88 24.54
N GLY A 346 -14.54 -3.90 25.04
CA GLY A 346 -13.37 -3.78 25.92
C GLY A 346 -12.04 -3.74 25.17
N LYS A 347 -10.95 -3.92 25.93
CA LYS A 347 -9.56 -3.84 25.41
C LYS A 347 -9.23 -4.94 24.40
N ASP A 348 -9.87 -6.09 24.50
CA ASP A 348 -9.58 -7.26 23.64
C ASP A 348 -10.38 -7.25 22.32
N TYR A 349 -11.22 -6.23 22.13
CA TYR A 349 -11.98 -6.11 20.89
C TYR A 349 -11.06 -5.84 19.71
N ILE A 350 -11.13 -6.68 18.69
CA ILE A 350 -10.45 -6.48 17.41
C ILE A 350 -11.36 -5.66 16.50
N VAL A 351 -10.89 -4.49 16.12
CA VAL A 351 -11.64 -3.54 15.29
C VAL A 351 -11.85 -4.12 13.90
N LYS A 352 -13.06 -4.02 13.40
CA LYS A 352 -13.44 -4.49 12.07
C LYS A 352 -13.44 -3.32 11.08
N ASP A 353 -13.11 -3.62 9.84
CA ASP A 353 -13.22 -2.63 8.77
C ASP A 353 -14.67 -2.12 8.65
N GLY A 354 -14.84 -0.81 8.67
CA GLY A 354 -16.14 -0.16 8.64
C GLY A 354 -16.80 0.08 10.00
N ASP A 355 -16.18 -0.28 11.11
CA ASP A 355 -16.73 0.07 12.43
C ASP A 355 -16.83 1.61 12.60
N VAL A 356 -17.97 2.10 13.08
CA VAL A 356 -18.15 3.49 13.53
C VAL A 356 -17.97 3.50 15.04
N MET A 357 -16.95 4.23 15.52
CA MET A 357 -16.44 4.09 16.88
C MET A 357 -16.42 5.41 17.64
N HIS A 358 -16.69 5.32 18.94
CA HIS A 358 -16.45 6.39 19.88
C HIS A 358 -15.69 5.84 21.10
N PHE A 359 -14.52 6.41 21.39
CA PHE A 359 -13.67 5.94 22.49
C PHE A 359 -13.94 6.69 23.78
N ARG A 360 -14.03 5.96 24.87
CA ARG A 360 -14.05 6.49 26.24
C ARG A 360 -12.70 6.23 26.88
N PHE A 361 -12.06 7.28 27.32
CA PHE A 361 -10.74 7.25 27.92
C PHE A 361 -10.68 8.21 29.12
N ASN A 362 -9.72 7.97 29.99
CA ASN A 362 -9.41 8.86 31.12
C ASN A 362 -7.89 9.08 31.12
N VAL A 363 -7.47 10.36 31.16
CA VAL A 363 -6.06 10.77 31.17
C VAL A 363 -5.74 11.38 32.51
#